data_dab2653789ac7f0b5c784564a6ae1060
#
_entry.id   dab2653789ac7f0b5c784564a6ae1060
#
_cell.length_a   1.000
_cell.length_b   1.000
_cell.length_c   1.000
_cell.angle_alpha   90.00
_cell.angle_beta   90.00
_cell.angle_gamma   90.00
#
_symmetry.space_group_name_H-M   'P 1'
#
loop_
_entity.id
_entity.type
_entity.pdbx_description
1 polymer ?
#
loop_
_entity_poly.entity_id
_entity_poly.type
_entity_poly.pdbx_seq_one_letter_code
_entity_poly.pdbx_strand_id
1 'polypeptide(L)'
;GMHCATVSLDGLEEDHNWMRGTADGFKYASRAIEILAAEESIKFDVVTCANRRNIGRLSEIKEYLISLGLREWRLFNIFPSGRAASDPELQLTTEEFRVMIDFIESTRKEGRIRLSYGCEGFLGSYEGKVRDYLFSCQAGLTVGSVLADGTISACASIRSDYGQGNIYKDDFVEV
;
A
#
# COMPACT_ATOMS: atom_id res chain seq x y z
N GLY A 1 -15.81 -9.71 -15.28
CA GLY A 1 -14.36 -9.92 -15.33
C GLY A 1 -13.64 -9.02 -14.35
N MET A 2 -12.32 -9.18 -14.23
CA MET A 2 -11.47 -8.32 -13.38
C MET A 2 -11.30 -6.95 -14.06
N HIS A 3 -11.50 -5.86 -13.32
CA HIS A 3 -11.40 -4.50 -13.85
C HIS A 3 -10.20 -3.74 -13.27
N CYS A 4 -9.73 -4.13 -12.09
CA CYS A 4 -8.55 -3.54 -11.47
C CYS A 4 -7.76 -4.59 -10.69
N ALA A 5 -6.47 -4.34 -10.54
CA ALA A 5 -5.55 -5.17 -9.78
C ALA A 5 -4.56 -4.30 -9.00
N THR A 6 -4.12 -4.79 -7.87
CA THR A 6 -3.02 -4.20 -7.11
C THR A 6 -1.96 -5.26 -6.87
N VAL A 7 -0.71 -4.96 -7.19
CA VAL A 7 0.43 -5.84 -6.94
C VAL A 7 1.27 -5.24 -5.82
N SER A 8 1.66 -6.05 -4.86
CA SER A 8 2.60 -5.62 -3.82
C SER A 8 4.04 -5.87 -4.27
N LEU A 9 4.89 -4.82 -4.18
CA LEU A 9 6.34 -4.94 -4.38
C LEU A 9 7.05 -4.02 -3.37
N ASP A 10 7.61 -4.61 -2.33
CA ASP A 10 8.12 -3.88 -1.16
C ASP A 10 9.62 -3.58 -1.21
N GLY A 11 10.25 -3.77 -2.34
CA GLY A 11 11.68 -3.54 -2.51
C GLY A 11 12.20 -4.21 -3.76
N LEU A 12 13.51 -4.15 -3.96
CA LEU A 12 14.20 -5.04 -4.88
C LEU A 12 14.24 -6.46 -4.29
N GLU A 13 14.81 -7.41 -5.00
CA GLU A 13 14.65 -8.84 -4.74
C GLU A 13 14.87 -9.25 -3.28
N GLU A 14 15.97 -8.83 -2.68
CA GLU A 14 16.31 -9.19 -1.30
C GLU A 14 15.29 -8.65 -0.30
N ASP A 15 14.97 -7.36 -0.37
CA ASP A 15 14.06 -6.70 0.57
C ASP A 15 12.61 -7.15 0.39
N HIS A 16 12.17 -7.35 -0.86
CA HIS A 16 10.84 -7.87 -1.13
C HIS A 16 10.69 -9.31 -0.63
N ASN A 17 11.65 -10.18 -0.95
CA ASN A 17 11.61 -11.59 -0.54
C ASN A 17 11.67 -11.73 0.99
N TRP A 18 12.47 -10.91 1.67
CA TRP A 18 12.48 -10.82 3.13
C TRP A 18 11.12 -10.40 3.68
N MET A 19 10.56 -9.32 3.16
CA MET A 19 9.25 -8.79 3.61
C MET A 19 8.12 -9.79 3.45
N ARG A 20 8.12 -10.54 2.34
CA ARG A 20 7.08 -11.55 2.01
C ARG A 20 7.35 -12.93 2.58
N GLY A 21 8.55 -13.18 3.08
CA GLY A 21 8.93 -14.49 3.64
C GLY A 21 8.99 -15.60 2.57
N THR A 22 9.35 -15.27 1.33
CA THR A 22 9.43 -16.22 0.21
C THR A 22 10.58 -15.88 -0.73
N ALA A 23 11.32 -16.89 -1.18
CA ALA A 23 12.51 -16.71 -2.02
C ALA A 23 12.18 -16.21 -3.44
N ASP A 24 10.99 -16.51 -3.97
CA ASP A 24 10.59 -16.18 -5.34
C ASP A 24 9.56 -15.06 -5.44
N GLY A 25 9.21 -14.40 -4.31
CA GLY A 25 8.17 -13.37 -4.27
C GLY A 25 8.39 -12.24 -5.25
N PHE A 26 9.60 -11.71 -5.30
CA PHE A 26 10.00 -10.65 -6.22
C PHE A 26 9.82 -11.04 -7.69
N LYS A 27 10.28 -12.22 -8.07
CA LYS A 27 10.15 -12.75 -9.43
C LYS A 27 8.69 -12.83 -9.88
N TYR A 28 7.80 -13.34 -9.02
CA TYR A 28 6.38 -13.46 -9.35
C TYR A 28 5.69 -12.10 -9.38
N ALA A 29 6.00 -11.20 -8.45
CA ALA A 29 5.45 -9.84 -8.44
C ALA A 29 5.89 -9.06 -9.67
N SER A 30 7.17 -9.10 -10.04
CA SER A 30 7.69 -8.47 -11.26
C SER A 30 7.03 -8.99 -12.52
N ARG A 31 6.88 -10.32 -12.62
CA ARG A 31 6.19 -10.93 -13.75
C ARG A 31 4.72 -10.54 -13.84
N ALA A 32 4.02 -10.43 -12.71
CA ALA A 32 2.64 -9.96 -12.66
C ALA A 32 2.53 -8.49 -13.14
N ILE A 33 3.46 -7.63 -12.73
CA ILE A 33 3.51 -6.22 -13.17
C ILE A 33 3.72 -6.14 -14.69
N GLU A 34 4.66 -6.90 -15.26
CA GLU A 34 4.88 -6.93 -16.71
C GLU A 34 3.63 -7.35 -17.49
N ILE A 35 2.94 -8.41 -17.02
CA ILE A 35 1.71 -8.89 -17.66
C ILE A 35 0.62 -7.80 -17.60
N LEU A 36 0.42 -7.19 -16.43
CA LEU A 36 -0.59 -6.16 -16.24
C LEU A 36 -0.25 -4.87 -17.00
N ALA A 37 1.03 -4.52 -17.15
CA ALA A 37 1.46 -3.37 -17.91
C ALA A 37 1.18 -3.52 -19.42
N ALA A 38 1.13 -4.76 -19.91
CA ALA A 38 0.78 -5.09 -21.29
C ALA A 38 -0.75 -5.20 -21.52
N GLU A 39 -1.56 -5.21 -20.44
CA GLU A 39 -3.01 -5.42 -20.50
C GLU A 39 -3.76 -4.08 -20.30
N GLU A 40 -4.28 -3.50 -21.40
CA GLU A 40 -4.92 -2.18 -21.36
C GLU A 40 -6.33 -2.19 -20.73
N SER A 41 -6.98 -3.35 -20.66
CA SER A 41 -8.35 -3.46 -20.15
C SER A 41 -8.42 -3.47 -18.61
N ILE A 42 -7.29 -3.68 -17.95
CA ILE A 42 -7.19 -3.76 -16.50
C ILE A 42 -6.42 -2.54 -15.95
N LYS A 43 -7.08 -1.76 -15.13
CA LYS A 43 -6.38 -0.72 -14.34
C LYS A 43 -5.59 -1.40 -13.23
N PHE A 44 -4.31 -1.08 -13.12
CA PHE A 44 -3.52 -1.63 -12.03
C PHE A 44 -2.56 -0.61 -11.43
N ASP A 45 -2.17 -0.86 -10.21
CA ASP A 45 -1.15 -0.13 -9.50
C ASP A 45 -0.25 -1.07 -8.70
N VAL A 46 0.89 -0.54 -8.28
CA VAL A 46 1.78 -1.23 -7.33
C VAL A 46 1.72 -0.54 -5.98
N VAL A 47 1.74 -1.34 -4.92
CA VAL A 47 1.82 -0.88 -3.53
C VAL A 47 3.14 -1.31 -2.93
N THR A 48 3.82 -0.38 -2.29
CA THR A 48 5.02 -0.64 -1.49
C THR A 48 4.79 -0.22 -0.04
N CYS A 49 4.99 -1.14 0.88
CA CYS A 49 5.04 -0.86 2.31
C CYS A 49 6.43 -0.34 2.67
N ALA A 50 6.54 0.97 2.91
CA ALA A 50 7.79 1.61 3.28
C ALA A 50 8.23 1.17 4.69
N ASN A 51 9.50 0.83 4.81
CA ASN A 51 10.13 0.36 6.04
C ASN A 51 11.62 0.75 6.05
N ARG A 52 12.34 0.50 7.13
CA ARG A 52 13.75 0.92 7.26
C ARG A 52 14.70 0.27 6.25
N ARG A 53 14.38 -0.90 5.74
CA ARG A 53 15.22 -1.57 4.74
C ARG A 53 15.09 -0.94 3.37
N ASN A 54 13.88 -0.50 2.98
CA ASN A 54 13.62 -0.03 1.62
C ASN A 54 13.59 1.50 1.49
N ILE A 55 13.45 2.26 2.59
CA ILE A 55 13.32 3.73 2.54
C ILE A 55 14.48 4.42 1.83
N GLY A 56 15.71 3.96 2.03
CA GLY A 56 16.91 4.48 1.37
C GLY A 56 17.03 4.10 -0.10
N ARG A 57 16.21 3.18 -0.58
CA ARG A 57 16.26 2.60 -1.94
C ARG A 57 15.03 2.93 -2.79
N LEU A 58 14.17 3.84 -2.36
CA LEU A 58 12.95 4.20 -3.10
C LEU A 58 13.22 4.67 -4.52
N SER A 59 14.36 5.36 -4.76
CA SER A 59 14.75 5.78 -6.11
C SER A 59 15.08 4.59 -7.02
N GLU A 60 15.76 3.57 -6.51
CA GLU A 60 16.06 2.35 -7.27
C GLU A 60 14.76 1.57 -7.58
N ILE A 61 13.86 1.46 -6.60
CA ILE A 61 12.56 0.83 -6.77
C ILE A 61 11.74 1.59 -7.83
N LYS A 62 11.73 2.93 -7.79
CA LYS A 62 11.07 3.78 -8.79
C LYS A 62 11.56 3.46 -10.20
N GLU A 63 12.86 3.49 -10.43
CA GLU A 63 13.43 3.23 -11.75
C GLU A 63 13.11 1.81 -12.23
N TYR A 64 13.17 0.84 -11.33
CA TYR A 64 12.78 -0.53 -11.65
C TYR A 64 11.31 -0.63 -12.06
N LEU A 65 10.38 -0.04 -11.29
CA LEU A 65 8.96 -0.05 -11.61
C LEU A 65 8.65 0.65 -12.94
N ILE A 66 9.31 1.77 -13.23
CA ILE A 66 9.20 2.48 -14.51
C ILE A 66 9.69 1.57 -15.65
N SER A 67 10.78 0.84 -15.46
CA SER A 67 11.32 -0.08 -16.49
C SER A 67 10.36 -1.23 -16.81
N LEU A 68 9.50 -1.62 -15.87
CA LEU A 68 8.43 -2.60 -16.08
C LEU A 68 7.15 -2.02 -16.71
N GLY A 69 7.14 -0.70 -17.01
CA GLY A 69 5.97 -0.03 -17.62
C GLY A 69 4.90 0.43 -16.63
N LEU A 70 5.21 0.45 -15.33
CA LEU A 70 4.25 0.90 -14.31
C LEU A 70 3.94 2.39 -14.45
N ARG A 71 2.66 2.75 -14.30
CA ARG A 71 2.17 4.14 -14.36
C ARG A 71 1.70 4.66 -13.00
N GLU A 72 1.18 3.80 -12.13
CA GLU A 72 0.62 4.18 -10.82
C GLU A 72 1.28 3.40 -9.69
N TRP A 73 1.84 4.12 -8.73
CA TRP A 73 2.53 3.58 -7.56
C TRP A 73 2.00 4.23 -6.29
N ARG A 74 1.80 3.42 -5.23
CA ARG A 74 1.41 3.93 -3.91
C ARG A 74 2.41 3.48 -2.84
N LEU A 75 2.79 4.41 -1.99
CA LEU A 75 3.53 4.11 -0.77
C LEU A 75 2.59 4.07 0.42
N PHE A 76 2.77 3.09 1.26
CA PHE A 76 2.11 2.93 2.54
C PHE A 76 3.13 2.94 3.67
N ASN A 77 2.77 3.51 4.81
CA ASN A 77 3.44 3.24 6.05
C ASN A 77 2.94 1.89 6.62
N ILE A 78 3.77 1.18 7.38
CA ILE A 78 3.34 -0.08 8.00
C ILE A 78 2.67 0.23 9.33
N PHE A 79 1.43 -0.21 9.48
CA PHE A 79 0.71 -0.05 10.73
C PHE A 79 1.30 -0.97 11.81
N PRO A 80 1.58 -0.47 13.05
CA PRO A 80 2.25 -1.22 14.11
C PRO A 80 1.31 -2.24 14.77
N SER A 81 0.90 -3.25 14.00
CA SER A 81 0.02 -4.34 14.46
C SER A 81 0.53 -5.69 13.99
N GLY A 82 0.22 -6.75 14.72
CA GLY A 82 0.71 -8.10 14.42
C GLY A 82 2.23 -8.18 14.45
N ARG A 83 2.87 -8.76 13.44
CA ARG A 83 4.34 -8.85 13.34
C ARG A 83 5.02 -7.48 13.38
N ALA A 84 4.41 -6.49 12.78
CA ALA A 84 4.97 -5.15 12.71
C ALA A 84 5.02 -4.42 14.07
N ALA A 85 4.24 -4.84 15.07
CA ALA A 85 4.26 -4.27 16.41
C ALA A 85 5.56 -4.57 17.15
N SER A 86 6.22 -5.69 16.85
CA SER A 86 7.42 -6.18 17.53
C SER A 86 8.70 -6.05 16.70
N ASP A 87 8.59 -5.67 15.43
CA ASP A 87 9.74 -5.57 14.54
C ASP A 87 10.05 -4.09 14.22
N PRO A 88 11.11 -3.51 14.80
CA PRO A 88 11.47 -2.13 14.58
C PRO A 88 11.96 -1.83 13.16
N GLU A 89 12.39 -2.83 12.38
CA GLU A 89 12.79 -2.64 10.98
C GLU A 89 11.58 -2.32 10.10
N LEU A 90 10.38 -2.74 10.51
CA LEU A 90 9.14 -2.49 9.80
C LEU A 90 8.57 -1.09 10.07
N GLN A 91 9.06 -0.37 11.08
CA GLN A 91 8.55 0.94 11.46
C GLN A 91 9.51 2.05 11.03
N LEU A 92 9.00 3.06 10.33
CA LEU A 92 9.75 4.27 10.03
C LEU A 92 9.84 5.17 11.27
N THR A 93 10.99 5.80 11.46
CA THR A 93 11.10 6.96 12.36
C THR A 93 10.37 8.16 11.76
N THR A 94 10.19 9.21 12.55
CA THR A 94 9.61 10.48 12.07
C THR A 94 10.45 11.08 10.95
N GLU A 95 11.77 10.99 11.03
CA GLU A 95 12.71 11.48 10.03
C GLU A 95 12.60 10.67 8.73
N GLU A 96 12.58 9.36 8.82
CA GLU A 96 12.40 8.47 7.67
C GLU A 96 11.03 8.65 7.02
N PHE A 97 9.98 8.87 7.81
CA PHE A 97 8.66 9.22 7.29
C PHE A 97 8.69 10.53 6.50
N ARG A 98 9.39 11.57 6.98
CA ARG A 98 9.58 12.82 6.22
C ARG A 98 10.32 12.58 4.91
N VAL A 99 11.38 11.75 4.93
CA VAL A 99 12.10 11.35 3.70
C VAL A 99 11.15 10.71 2.69
N MET A 100 10.24 9.84 3.14
CA MET A 100 9.24 9.24 2.27
C MET A 100 8.29 10.28 1.67
N ILE A 101 7.79 11.22 2.47
CA ILE A 101 6.88 12.28 2.00
C ILE A 101 7.57 13.20 0.99
N ASP A 102 8.82 13.60 1.24
CA ASP A 102 9.61 14.43 0.33
C ASP A 102 9.93 13.68 -0.98
N PHE A 103 10.17 12.38 -0.90
CA PHE A 103 10.34 11.52 -2.07
C PHE A 103 9.06 11.46 -2.91
N ILE A 104 7.90 11.33 -2.28
CA ILE A 104 6.61 11.35 -2.99
C ILE A 104 6.42 12.69 -3.70
N GLU A 105 6.61 13.82 -3.00
CA GLU A 105 6.47 15.16 -3.58
C GLU A 105 7.41 15.36 -4.78
N SER A 106 8.69 14.98 -4.66
CA SER A 106 9.67 15.13 -5.74
C SER A 106 9.36 14.24 -6.94
N THR A 107 8.97 12.98 -6.71
CA THR A 107 8.59 12.05 -7.77
C THR A 107 7.34 12.52 -8.52
N ARG A 108 6.36 13.07 -7.82
CA ARG A 108 5.16 13.66 -8.44
C ARG A 108 5.50 14.87 -9.31
N LYS A 109 6.44 15.73 -8.88
CA LYS A 109 6.93 16.86 -9.68
C LYS A 109 7.69 16.42 -10.92
N GLU A 110 8.44 15.33 -10.83
CA GLU A 110 9.14 14.71 -11.97
C GLU A 110 8.17 14.20 -13.05
N GLY A 111 7.01 13.65 -12.66
CA GLY A 111 5.91 13.27 -13.55
C GLY A 111 6.13 12.02 -14.39
N ARG A 112 7.15 11.20 -14.13
CA ARG A 112 7.44 9.96 -14.87
C ARG A 112 6.55 8.79 -14.43
N ILE A 113 6.11 8.81 -13.18
CA ILE A 113 5.20 7.85 -12.58
C ILE A 113 4.26 8.59 -11.62
N ARG A 114 3.00 8.21 -11.59
CA ARG A 114 2.02 8.77 -10.65
C ARG A 114 2.19 8.12 -9.28
N LEU A 115 2.96 8.77 -8.42
CA LEU A 115 3.17 8.29 -7.05
C LEU A 115 2.19 8.97 -6.08
N SER A 116 1.62 8.20 -5.17
CA SER A 116 0.76 8.74 -4.12
C SER A 116 0.99 8.04 -2.77
N TYR A 117 0.65 8.75 -1.69
CA TYR A 117 0.59 8.16 -0.36
C TYR A 117 -0.73 7.42 -0.16
N GLY A 118 -0.69 6.26 0.49
CA GLY A 118 -1.85 5.43 0.77
C GLY A 118 -2.85 6.05 1.76
N CYS A 119 -3.88 5.31 2.10
CA CYS A 119 -5.00 5.79 2.93
C CYS A 119 -4.69 5.70 4.43
N GLU A 120 -3.67 6.41 4.92
CA GLU A 120 -3.21 6.34 6.31
C GLU A 120 -3.31 7.68 7.05
N GLY A 121 -4.46 8.32 6.99
CA GLY A 121 -4.74 9.55 7.70
C GLY A 121 -4.51 10.82 6.88
N PHE A 122 -4.95 11.92 7.45
CA PHE A 122 -4.83 13.25 6.90
C PHE A 122 -3.48 13.87 7.27
N LEU A 123 -2.73 14.33 6.28
CA LEU A 123 -1.37 14.85 6.43
C LEU A 123 -1.28 16.39 6.44
N GLY A 124 -2.39 17.08 6.71
CA GLY A 124 -2.41 18.54 6.83
C GLY A 124 -1.92 19.24 5.56
N SER A 125 -0.91 20.07 5.67
CA SER A 125 -0.34 20.84 4.56
C SER A 125 0.37 20.00 3.49
N TYR A 126 0.61 18.72 3.74
CA TYR A 126 1.21 17.80 2.78
C TYR A 126 0.20 17.15 1.83
N GLU A 127 -1.11 17.22 2.10
CA GLU A 127 -2.13 16.51 1.32
C GLU A 127 -2.00 16.72 -0.19
N GLY A 128 -2.01 17.95 -0.66
CA GLY A 128 -1.89 18.26 -2.09
C GLY A 128 -0.54 17.90 -2.71
N LYS A 129 0.47 17.60 -1.90
CA LYS A 129 1.81 17.21 -2.33
C LYS A 129 1.92 15.69 -2.55
N VAL A 130 1.13 14.90 -1.83
CA VAL A 130 1.24 13.44 -1.79
C VAL A 130 0.03 12.71 -2.37
N ARG A 131 -1.06 13.44 -2.64
CA ARG A 131 -2.31 12.91 -3.23
C ARG A 131 -2.93 13.92 -4.17
N ASP A 132 -3.86 13.47 -5.02
CA ASP A 132 -4.58 14.34 -5.97
C ASP A 132 -5.85 14.94 -5.36
N TYR A 133 -6.27 14.45 -4.20
CA TYR A 133 -7.48 14.87 -3.48
C TYR A 133 -7.24 14.83 -1.96
N LEU A 134 -8.02 15.59 -1.23
CA LEU A 134 -7.96 15.56 0.24
C LEU A 134 -8.38 14.18 0.75
N PHE A 135 -7.62 13.68 1.71
CA PHE A 135 -7.94 12.41 2.35
C PHE A 135 -9.30 12.47 3.05
N SER A 136 -10.13 11.49 2.75
CA SER A 136 -11.38 11.20 3.44
C SER A 136 -11.45 9.71 3.72
N CYS A 137 -11.53 9.35 4.99
CA CYS A 137 -11.67 7.94 5.37
C CYS A 137 -13.04 7.42 4.97
N GLN A 138 -13.07 6.34 4.21
CA GLN A 138 -14.30 5.70 3.74
C GLN A 138 -14.73 4.51 4.60
N ALA A 139 -13.94 4.18 5.64
CA ALA A 139 -14.25 3.09 6.55
C ALA A 139 -15.59 3.32 7.28
N GLY A 140 -16.48 2.34 7.21
CA GLY A 140 -17.81 2.43 7.78
C GLY A 140 -18.79 3.36 7.04
N LEU A 141 -18.37 4.02 5.93
CA LEU A 141 -19.23 4.83 5.08
C LEU A 141 -19.56 4.13 3.75
N THR A 142 -18.53 3.79 2.99
CA THR A 142 -18.65 3.13 1.69
C THR A 142 -17.80 1.87 1.59
N VAL A 143 -16.97 1.61 2.60
CA VAL A 143 -16.09 0.44 2.71
C VAL A 143 -16.39 -0.28 4.01
N GLY A 144 -16.64 -1.57 3.90
CA GLY A 144 -16.68 -2.51 5.01
C GLY A 144 -15.83 -3.73 4.69
N SER A 145 -15.49 -4.51 5.66
CA SER A 145 -14.76 -5.76 5.48
C SER A 145 -15.29 -6.86 6.39
N VAL A 146 -15.12 -8.09 5.94
CA VAL A 146 -15.37 -9.29 6.74
C VAL A 146 -14.03 -10.01 6.92
N LEU A 147 -13.64 -10.22 8.16
CA LEU A 147 -12.43 -10.94 8.50
C LEU A 147 -12.61 -12.46 8.33
N ALA A 148 -11.51 -13.20 8.39
CA ALA A 148 -11.53 -14.65 8.16
C ALA A 148 -12.39 -15.44 9.19
N ASP A 149 -12.57 -14.88 10.38
CA ASP A 149 -13.42 -15.45 11.44
C ASP A 149 -14.89 -14.99 11.37
N GLY A 150 -15.26 -14.27 10.30
CA GLY A 150 -16.59 -13.70 10.09
C GLY A 150 -16.82 -12.36 10.78
N THR A 151 -15.86 -11.80 11.50
CA THR A 151 -15.99 -10.49 12.15
C THR A 151 -16.20 -9.40 11.11
N ILE A 152 -17.21 -8.58 11.30
CA ILE A 152 -17.51 -7.39 10.50
C ILE A 152 -16.67 -6.22 11.02
N SER A 153 -15.92 -5.58 10.12
CA SER A 153 -15.07 -4.43 10.43
C SER A 153 -15.26 -3.32 9.41
N ALA A 154 -15.11 -2.09 9.85
CA ALA A 154 -15.22 -0.92 8.97
C ALA A 154 -14.04 -0.79 7.99
N CYS A 155 -12.87 -1.39 8.27
CA CYS A 155 -11.66 -1.22 7.48
C CYS A 155 -10.87 -2.53 7.35
N ALA A 156 -10.51 -2.88 6.12
CA ALA A 156 -9.68 -4.06 5.84
C ALA A 156 -8.21 -3.91 6.31
N SER A 157 -7.72 -2.67 6.43
CA SER A 157 -6.33 -2.37 6.75
C SER A 157 -6.07 -2.24 8.26
N ILE A 158 -7.03 -1.68 8.99
CA ILE A 158 -6.91 -1.52 10.45
C ILE A 158 -7.58 -2.72 11.12
N ARG A 159 -6.74 -3.62 11.60
CA ARG A 159 -7.18 -4.71 12.49
C ARG A 159 -7.22 -4.14 13.90
N SER A 160 -8.37 -3.70 14.30
CA SER A 160 -8.64 -3.21 15.65
C SER A 160 -9.62 -4.14 16.35
N ASP A 161 -9.70 -4.07 17.66
CA ASP A 161 -10.67 -4.80 18.48
C ASP A 161 -12.11 -4.26 18.35
N TYR A 162 -12.34 -3.38 17.38
CA TYR A 162 -13.64 -2.80 17.06
C TYR A 162 -14.36 -3.63 16.00
N GLY A 163 -14.70 -4.87 16.34
CA GLY A 163 -15.67 -5.67 15.58
C GLY A 163 -17.08 -5.09 15.80
N GLN A 164 -17.81 -4.86 14.71
CA GLN A 164 -19.17 -4.31 14.76
C GLN A 164 -20.23 -5.41 14.82
N GLY A 165 -19.86 -6.63 14.45
CA GLY A 165 -20.71 -7.80 14.44
C GLY A 165 -19.99 -8.98 13.81
N ASN A 166 -20.73 -10.05 13.51
CA ASN A 166 -20.20 -11.24 12.86
C ASN A 166 -21.23 -11.81 11.90
N ILE A 167 -20.84 -12.04 10.64
CA ILE A 167 -21.75 -12.52 9.56
C ILE A 167 -22.44 -13.85 9.85
N TYR A 168 -21.97 -14.62 10.83
CA TYR A 168 -22.63 -15.85 11.26
C TYR A 168 -23.71 -15.65 12.31
N LYS A 169 -23.87 -14.42 12.83
CA LYS A 169 -24.80 -14.06 13.90
C LYS A 169 -25.67 -12.86 13.58
N ASP A 170 -25.13 -11.93 12.79
CA ASP A 170 -25.70 -10.62 12.54
C ASP A 170 -26.00 -10.42 11.05
N ASP A 171 -26.99 -9.61 10.72
CA ASP A 171 -27.22 -9.17 9.34
C ASP A 171 -26.19 -8.10 8.99
N PHE A 172 -25.41 -8.33 7.93
CA PHE A 172 -24.36 -7.40 7.48
C PHE A 172 -24.88 -6.01 7.10
N VAL A 173 -26.16 -5.91 6.72
CA VAL A 173 -26.77 -4.63 6.31
C VAL A 173 -27.28 -3.84 7.52
N GLU A 174 -27.59 -4.52 8.61
CA GLU A 174 -28.14 -3.90 9.83
C GLU A 174 -27.04 -3.47 10.83
N VAL A 175 -25.79 -3.94 10.64
CA VAL A 175 -24.63 -3.64 11.46
C VAL A 175 -23.87 -2.46 10.86
#